data_5021e2871a03291428e0b13023919a3c
#
_entry.id   5021e2871a03291428e0b13023919a3c
#
_cell.length_a   1.000
_cell.length_b   1.000
_cell.length_c   1.000
_cell.angle_alpha   90.00
_cell.angle_beta   90.00
_cell.angle_gamma   90.00
#
_symmetry.space_group_name_H-M   'P 1'
#
loop_
_entity.id
_entity.type
_entity.pdbx_description
1 polymer ?
#
loop_
_entity_poly.entity_id
_entity_poly.type
_entity_poly.pdbx_seq_one_letter_code
_entity_poly.pdbx_strand_id
1 'polypeptide(L)'
;MDSDIGDSNTGNRSVTDAREDWKSSTTALERIQQIVEQTTARKTAGEIADEALVSEPTARKHLESLVEVGTATATEESGATTYARNEDALLYRRIRELATEHSREELIESVQEMKRRIRRFEDEYDAASPEGLATSLEGDAPESAWEAVSEWQTTERNLHIAQAAINYGRARDLGSATQ
;
A
#
# COMPACT_ATOMS: atom_id res chain seq x y z
N MET A 1 51.44 -6.98 21.23
CA MET A 1 50.30 -7.78 20.70
C MET A 1 49.04 -7.02 21.12
N ASP A 2 48.71 -6.00 20.34
CA ASP A 2 47.51 -5.19 20.55
C ASP A 2 46.34 -5.89 19.89
N SER A 3 45.34 -6.26 20.69
CA SER A 3 44.08 -6.78 20.21
C SER A 3 43.14 -5.62 20.00
N ASP A 4 42.98 -5.26 18.73
CA ASP A 4 42.00 -4.34 18.24
C ASP A 4 40.60 -4.93 18.48
N ILE A 5 39.86 -4.35 19.46
CA ILE A 5 38.44 -4.61 19.65
C ILE A 5 37.71 -3.50 18.89
N GLY A 6 37.62 -3.69 17.56
CA GLY A 6 36.87 -2.81 16.65
C GLY A 6 35.37 -2.84 16.91
N ASP A 7 34.87 -1.74 17.38
CA ASP A 7 33.72 -0.96 16.89
C ASP A 7 32.40 -1.67 16.51
N SER A 8 31.74 -2.27 17.51
CA SER A 8 30.34 -2.65 17.41
C SER A 8 29.34 -1.54 17.82
N ASN A 9 29.83 -0.33 18.12
CA ASN A 9 29.06 0.75 18.76
C ASN A 9 28.62 1.87 17.78
N THR A 10 29.13 1.90 16.55
CA THR A 10 28.82 2.97 15.60
C THR A 10 27.42 2.79 14.97
N GLY A 11 26.98 1.55 14.73
CA GLY A 11 25.65 1.27 14.17
C GLY A 11 24.49 1.57 15.14
N ASN A 12 24.72 1.36 16.44
CA ASN A 12 23.68 1.59 17.45
C ASN A 12 23.45 3.08 17.76
N ARG A 13 24.48 3.91 17.67
CA ARG A 13 24.35 5.37 17.82
C ARG A 13 23.55 5.99 16.67
N SER A 14 23.81 5.60 15.43
CA SER A 14 23.10 6.15 14.26
C SER A 14 21.61 5.82 14.25
N VAL A 15 21.20 4.64 14.72
CA VAL A 15 19.77 4.25 14.82
C VAL A 15 19.07 5.02 15.94
N THR A 16 19.74 5.24 17.08
CA THR A 16 19.18 6.01 18.20
C THR A 16 19.00 7.48 17.79
N ASP A 17 19.99 8.08 17.14
CA ASP A 17 19.94 9.45 16.65
C ASP A 17 18.82 9.63 15.62
N ALA A 18 18.67 8.70 14.67
CA ALA A 18 17.60 8.74 13.68
C ALA A 18 16.19 8.64 14.32
N ARG A 19 16.04 7.84 15.37
CA ARG A 19 14.77 7.73 16.13
C ARG A 19 14.45 9.02 16.90
N GLU A 20 15.44 9.66 17.50
CA GLU A 20 15.29 10.93 18.19
C GLU A 20 14.95 12.06 17.22
N ASP A 21 15.61 12.12 16.07
CA ASP A 21 15.32 13.06 15.00
C ASP A 21 13.89 12.88 14.46
N TRP A 22 13.49 11.65 14.18
CA TRP A 22 12.12 11.36 13.74
C TRP A 22 11.08 11.79 14.79
N LYS A 23 11.33 11.50 16.08
CA LYS A 23 10.46 11.88 17.17
C LYS A 23 10.37 13.40 17.37
N SER A 24 11.47 14.12 17.14
CA SER A 24 11.52 15.58 17.30
C SER A 24 10.92 16.35 16.12
N SER A 25 10.99 15.78 14.91
CA SER A 25 10.49 16.39 13.68
C SER A 25 9.03 16.05 13.34
N THR A 26 8.41 15.11 14.08
CA THR A 26 7.03 14.65 13.82
C THR A 26 6.18 14.63 15.08
N THR A 27 4.88 14.84 14.92
CA THR A 27 3.90 14.68 16.00
C THR A 27 3.59 13.21 16.26
N ALA A 28 3.02 12.89 17.43
CA ALA A 28 2.54 11.54 17.74
C ALA A 28 1.52 11.02 16.71
N LEU A 29 0.61 11.89 16.27
CA LEU A 29 -0.39 11.54 15.26
C LEU A 29 0.25 11.19 13.92
N GLU A 30 1.19 12.01 13.43
CA GLU A 30 1.88 11.75 12.17
C GLU A 30 2.65 10.43 12.20
N ARG A 31 3.34 10.10 13.29
CA ARG A 31 4.04 8.83 13.43
C ARG A 31 3.08 7.64 13.41
N ILE A 32 1.99 7.70 14.17
CA ILE A 32 0.98 6.64 14.19
C ILE A 32 0.35 6.48 12.80
N GLN A 33 0.01 7.56 12.12
CA GLN A 33 -0.51 7.54 10.77
C GLN A 33 0.46 6.89 9.79
N GLN A 34 1.75 7.26 9.82
CA GLN A 34 2.78 6.64 8.98
C GLN A 34 2.89 5.13 9.21
N ILE A 35 2.88 4.69 10.48
CA ILE A 35 2.93 3.26 10.81
C ILE A 35 1.68 2.54 10.28
N VAL A 36 0.49 3.09 10.48
CA VAL A 36 -0.77 2.50 9.99
C VAL A 36 -0.78 2.40 8.47
N GLU A 37 -0.38 3.45 7.75
CA GLU A 37 -0.35 3.48 6.27
C GLU A 37 0.60 2.43 5.68
N GLN A 38 1.68 2.09 6.39
CA GLN A 38 2.64 1.04 5.98
C GLN A 38 2.24 -0.37 6.44
N THR A 39 1.29 -0.47 7.36
CA THR A 39 0.89 -1.75 7.96
C THR A 39 -0.03 -2.52 7.01
N THR A 40 0.45 -3.66 6.52
CA THR A 40 -0.32 -4.61 5.71
C THR A 40 -0.97 -5.70 6.56
N ALA A 41 -0.32 -6.10 7.65
CA ALA A 41 -0.88 -7.02 8.65
C ALA A 41 -1.54 -6.23 9.79
N ARG A 42 -2.58 -6.78 10.39
CA ARG A 42 -3.25 -6.12 11.53
C ARG A 42 -2.33 -6.07 12.75
N LYS A 43 -2.31 -4.93 13.45
CA LYS A 43 -1.51 -4.70 14.66
C LYS A 43 -2.39 -4.19 15.80
N THR A 44 -2.01 -4.54 17.02
CA THR A 44 -2.60 -3.99 18.24
C THR A 44 -2.14 -2.54 18.47
N ALA A 45 -2.87 -1.81 19.32
CA ALA A 45 -2.47 -0.46 19.72
C ALA A 45 -1.11 -0.45 20.42
N GLY A 46 -0.74 -1.50 21.15
CA GLY A 46 0.57 -1.64 21.79
C GLY A 46 1.70 -1.75 20.79
N GLU A 47 1.57 -2.64 19.79
CA GLU A 47 2.58 -2.80 18.72
C GLU A 47 2.78 -1.50 17.93
N ILE A 48 1.68 -0.80 17.59
CA ILE A 48 1.76 0.49 16.91
C ILE A 48 2.40 1.57 17.81
N ALA A 49 2.11 1.54 19.12
CA ALA A 49 2.70 2.46 20.09
C ALA A 49 4.23 2.33 20.17
N ASP A 50 4.72 1.08 20.21
CA ASP A 50 6.15 0.78 20.26
C ASP A 50 6.86 1.26 18.99
N GLU A 51 6.28 1.01 17.82
CA GLU A 51 6.83 1.45 16.53
C GLU A 51 6.77 2.98 16.37
N ALA A 52 5.67 3.62 16.80
CA ALA A 52 5.50 5.07 16.73
C ALA A 52 6.20 5.84 17.85
N LEU A 53 6.86 5.18 18.79
CA LEU A 53 7.55 5.76 19.93
C LEU A 53 6.62 6.64 20.79
N VAL A 54 5.45 6.12 21.11
CA VAL A 54 4.43 6.75 21.94
C VAL A 54 3.94 5.79 23.03
N SER A 55 3.15 6.27 24.00
CA SER A 55 2.47 5.37 24.95
C SER A 55 1.26 4.71 24.29
N GLU A 56 0.90 3.48 24.72
CA GLU A 56 -0.28 2.78 24.21
C GLU A 56 -1.59 3.60 24.36
N PRO A 57 -1.85 4.30 25.48
CA PRO A 57 -3.04 5.17 25.55
C PRO A 57 -3.04 6.28 24.51
N THR A 58 -1.87 6.84 24.19
CA THR A 58 -1.72 7.84 23.12
C THR A 58 -1.99 7.23 21.75
N ALA A 59 -1.43 6.04 21.48
CA ALA A 59 -1.69 5.33 20.23
C ALA A 59 -3.17 5.02 20.07
N ARG A 60 -3.82 4.46 21.08
CA ARG A 60 -5.24 4.13 21.07
C ARG A 60 -6.12 5.33 20.74
N LYS A 61 -5.90 6.47 21.40
CA LYS A 61 -6.64 7.71 21.14
C LYS A 61 -6.52 8.18 19.68
N HIS A 62 -5.31 8.15 19.13
CA HIS A 62 -5.10 8.57 17.73
C HIS A 62 -5.61 7.55 16.73
N LEU A 63 -5.49 6.25 17.03
CA LEU A 63 -6.05 5.17 16.21
C LEU A 63 -7.58 5.26 16.12
N GLU A 64 -8.28 5.54 17.22
CA GLU A 64 -9.72 5.79 17.21
C GLU A 64 -10.07 6.95 16.28
N SER A 65 -9.33 8.06 16.33
CA SER A 65 -9.53 9.19 15.42
C SER A 65 -9.25 8.82 13.96
N LEU A 66 -8.20 8.02 13.67
CA LEU A 66 -7.90 7.54 12.31
C LEU A 66 -8.98 6.60 11.77
N VAL A 67 -9.60 5.80 12.63
CA VAL A 67 -10.75 4.96 12.27
C VAL A 67 -11.98 5.82 11.99
N GLU A 68 -12.26 6.82 12.83
CA GLU A 68 -13.39 7.74 12.64
C GLU A 68 -13.31 8.50 11.31
N VAL A 69 -12.11 8.95 10.91
CA VAL A 69 -11.91 9.63 9.61
C VAL A 69 -11.71 8.66 8.44
N GLY A 70 -11.74 7.35 8.68
CA GLY A 70 -11.66 6.33 7.64
C GLY A 70 -10.25 6.04 7.10
N THR A 71 -9.18 6.54 7.73
CA THR A 71 -7.79 6.26 7.36
C THR A 71 -7.34 4.86 7.81
N ALA A 72 -7.87 4.40 8.95
CA ALA A 72 -7.63 3.08 9.51
C ALA A 72 -8.92 2.28 9.61
N THR A 73 -8.80 0.97 9.76
CA THR A 73 -9.87 0.05 10.14
C THR A 73 -9.53 -0.60 11.48
N ALA A 74 -10.53 -0.82 12.33
CA ALA A 74 -10.40 -1.58 13.56
C ALA A 74 -11.22 -2.87 13.48
N THR A 75 -10.70 -3.96 14.03
CA THR A 75 -11.41 -5.24 14.15
C THR A 75 -11.10 -5.84 15.52
N GLU A 76 -12.11 -6.41 16.16
CA GLU A 76 -11.90 -7.22 17.37
C GLU A 76 -11.54 -8.66 16.97
N GLU A 77 -10.37 -9.11 17.41
CA GLU A 77 -9.88 -10.46 17.20
C GLU A 77 -9.40 -11.03 18.55
N SER A 78 -9.96 -12.18 18.95
CA SER A 78 -9.55 -12.88 20.17
C SER A 78 -9.55 -12.01 21.43
N GLY A 79 -10.46 -11.04 21.53
CA GLY A 79 -10.58 -10.13 22.67
C GLY A 79 -9.62 -8.94 22.68
N ALA A 80 -8.89 -8.72 21.59
CA ALA A 80 -8.06 -7.54 21.39
C ALA A 80 -8.52 -6.77 20.16
N THR A 81 -8.47 -5.43 20.21
CA THR A 81 -8.70 -4.58 19.05
C THR A 81 -7.41 -4.48 18.24
N THR A 82 -7.49 -4.84 16.97
CA THR A 82 -6.40 -4.73 15.99
C THR A 82 -6.73 -3.68 14.94
N TYR A 83 -5.71 -3.03 14.42
CA TYR A 83 -5.80 -1.94 13.47
C TYR A 83 -5.01 -2.25 12.20
N ALA A 84 -5.50 -1.78 11.07
CA ALA A 84 -4.81 -1.81 9.79
C ALA A 84 -5.18 -0.56 8.98
N ARG A 85 -4.42 -0.28 7.93
CA ARG A 85 -4.80 0.76 6.96
C ARG A 85 -6.15 0.43 6.32
N ASN A 86 -6.89 1.46 5.95
CA ASN A 86 -8.12 1.28 5.19
C ASN A 86 -7.79 1.15 3.70
N GLU A 87 -7.78 -0.08 3.18
CA GLU A 87 -7.46 -0.38 1.78
C GLU A 87 -8.47 0.28 0.81
N ASP A 88 -9.76 0.33 1.18
CA ASP A 88 -10.79 0.96 0.35
C ASP A 88 -10.58 2.47 0.23
N ALA A 89 -10.19 3.12 1.33
CA ALA A 89 -9.87 4.55 1.32
C ALA A 89 -8.62 4.83 0.47
N LEU A 90 -7.61 3.97 0.52
CA LEU A 90 -6.42 4.06 -0.32
C LEU A 90 -6.76 3.89 -1.81
N LEU A 91 -7.57 2.88 -2.13
CA LEU A 91 -8.03 2.63 -3.50
C LEU A 91 -8.83 3.82 -4.03
N TYR A 92 -9.78 4.35 -3.24
CA TYR A 92 -10.57 5.51 -3.63
C TYR A 92 -9.70 6.77 -3.84
N ARG A 93 -8.73 7.00 -2.94
CA ARG A 93 -7.76 8.10 -3.08
C ARG A 93 -6.98 7.97 -4.40
N ARG A 94 -6.48 6.76 -4.71
CA ARG A 94 -5.75 6.50 -5.95
C ARG A 94 -6.59 6.73 -7.20
N ILE A 95 -7.85 6.28 -7.20
CA ILE A 95 -8.79 6.53 -8.30
C ILE A 95 -9.00 8.04 -8.52
N ARG A 96 -9.19 8.79 -7.44
CA ARG A 96 -9.40 10.24 -7.48
C ARG A 96 -8.16 10.99 -7.95
N GLU A 97 -6.99 10.62 -7.49
CA GLU A 97 -5.70 11.19 -7.94
C GLU A 97 -5.55 11.02 -9.44
N LEU A 98 -5.66 9.79 -9.96
CA LEU A 98 -5.55 9.53 -11.39
C LEU A 98 -6.56 10.34 -12.21
N ALA A 99 -7.81 10.44 -11.75
CA ALA A 99 -8.85 11.22 -12.43
C ALA A 99 -8.64 12.73 -12.38
N THR A 100 -7.75 13.23 -11.50
CA THR A 100 -7.44 14.66 -11.36
C THR A 100 -6.13 15.05 -12.02
N GLU A 101 -5.15 14.15 -11.99
CA GLU A 101 -3.79 14.39 -12.51
C GLU A 101 -3.65 14.10 -14.00
N HIS A 102 -4.52 13.24 -14.54
CA HIS A 102 -4.48 12.81 -15.92
C HIS A 102 -5.75 13.19 -16.68
N SER A 103 -5.59 13.53 -17.96
CA SER A 103 -6.71 13.71 -18.86
C SER A 103 -7.40 12.37 -19.15
N ARG A 104 -8.67 12.44 -19.56
CA ARG A 104 -9.43 11.26 -19.94
C ARG A 104 -8.77 10.49 -21.08
N GLU A 105 -8.19 11.22 -22.05
CA GLU A 105 -7.50 10.69 -23.20
C GLU A 105 -6.25 9.88 -22.80
N GLU A 106 -5.41 10.42 -21.91
CA GLU A 106 -4.23 9.73 -21.37
C GLU A 106 -4.61 8.45 -20.61
N LEU A 107 -5.68 8.49 -19.82
CA LEU A 107 -6.17 7.30 -19.09
C LEU A 107 -6.69 6.24 -20.08
N ILE A 108 -7.36 6.62 -21.18
CA ILE A 108 -7.82 5.68 -22.21
C ILE A 108 -6.61 5.04 -22.93
N GLU A 109 -5.59 5.79 -23.25
CA GLU A 109 -4.34 5.28 -23.86
C GLU A 109 -3.65 4.27 -22.91
N SER A 110 -3.54 4.61 -21.64
CA SER A 110 -2.99 3.71 -20.61
C SER A 110 -3.80 2.40 -20.48
N VAL A 111 -5.13 2.48 -20.49
CA VAL A 111 -6.02 1.31 -20.49
C VAL A 111 -5.77 0.43 -21.73
N GLN A 112 -5.60 1.02 -22.91
CA GLN A 112 -5.32 0.28 -24.13
C GLN A 112 -3.96 -0.42 -24.09
N GLU A 113 -2.93 0.26 -23.53
CA GLU A 113 -1.60 -0.33 -23.39
C GLU A 113 -1.62 -1.52 -22.39
N MET A 114 -2.26 -1.35 -21.24
CA MET A 114 -2.40 -2.43 -20.26
C MET A 114 -3.15 -3.63 -20.87
N LYS A 115 -4.22 -3.42 -21.65
CA LYS A 115 -4.92 -4.49 -22.36
C LYS A 115 -4.05 -5.19 -23.40
N ARG A 116 -3.17 -4.45 -24.12
CA ARG A 116 -2.19 -5.07 -25.03
C ARG A 116 -1.17 -5.91 -24.29
N ARG A 117 -0.73 -5.43 -23.10
CA ARG A 117 0.22 -6.16 -22.25
C ARG A 117 -0.39 -7.46 -21.69
N ILE A 118 -1.64 -7.41 -21.23
CA ILE A 118 -2.37 -8.61 -20.77
C ILE A 118 -2.46 -9.64 -21.90
N ARG A 119 -2.87 -9.25 -23.11
CA ARG A 119 -2.89 -10.17 -24.26
C ARG A 119 -1.54 -10.78 -24.58
N ARG A 120 -0.44 -10.03 -24.41
CA ARG A 120 0.90 -10.61 -24.58
C ARG A 120 1.19 -11.71 -23.56
N PHE A 121 0.77 -11.54 -22.31
CA PHE A 121 0.89 -12.60 -21.30
C PHE A 121 0.03 -13.82 -21.64
N GLU A 122 -1.24 -13.61 -22.05
CA GLU A 122 -2.13 -14.68 -22.49
C GLU A 122 -1.50 -15.50 -23.63
N ASP A 123 -0.96 -14.82 -24.64
CA ASP A 123 -0.35 -15.44 -25.81
C ASP A 123 1.00 -16.12 -25.48
N GLU A 124 1.84 -15.52 -24.66
CA GLU A 124 3.18 -15.99 -24.32
C GLU A 124 3.15 -17.24 -23.42
N TYR A 125 2.21 -17.27 -22.47
CA TYR A 125 2.13 -18.31 -21.46
C TYR A 125 0.99 -19.32 -21.71
N ASP A 126 0.21 -19.17 -22.78
CA ASP A 126 -0.99 -19.98 -23.08
C ASP A 126 -1.90 -20.13 -21.85
N ALA A 127 -2.14 -19.03 -21.14
CA ALA A 127 -2.91 -18.97 -19.91
C ALA A 127 -3.98 -17.87 -20.00
N ALA A 128 -5.17 -18.12 -19.43
CA ALA A 128 -6.28 -17.17 -19.48
C ALA A 128 -6.25 -16.14 -18.34
N SER A 129 -5.40 -16.35 -17.32
CA SER A 129 -5.25 -15.44 -16.18
C SER A 129 -3.92 -15.70 -15.44
N PRO A 130 -3.44 -14.73 -14.64
CA PRO A 130 -2.25 -14.92 -13.83
C PRO A 130 -2.38 -16.06 -12.81
N GLU A 131 -3.58 -16.32 -12.27
CA GLU A 131 -3.85 -17.47 -11.39
C GLU A 131 -3.76 -18.79 -12.15
N GLY A 132 -4.25 -18.81 -13.40
CA GLY A 132 -4.13 -19.96 -14.30
C GLY A 132 -2.67 -20.26 -14.59
N LEU A 133 -1.86 -19.25 -14.91
CA LEU A 133 -0.43 -19.38 -15.07
C LEU A 133 0.22 -19.90 -13.78
N ALA A 134 -0.01 -19.24 -12.64
CA ALA A 134 0.56 -19.65 -11.35
C ALA A 134 0.26 -21.13 -11.00
N THR A 135 -0.94 -21.59 -11.33
CA THR A 135 -1.36 -22.98 -11.09
C THR A 135 -0.64 -23.98 -12.03
N SER A 136 -0.28 -23.54 -13.23
CA SER A 136 0.44 -24.38 -14.21
C SER A 136 1.94 -24.48 -13.94
N LEU A 137 2.50 -23.55 -13.12
CA LEU A 137 3.91 -23.56 -12.76
C LEU A 137 4.20 -24.66 -11.73
N GLU A 138 5.19 -25.49 -12.02
CA GLU A 138 5.72 -26.49 -11.08
C GLU A 138 6.82 -25.88 -10.21
N GLY A 139 7.21 -26.58 -9.14
CA GLY A 139 8.16 -26.07 -8.14
C GLY A 139 9.56 -25.73 -8.64
N ASP A 140 9.94 -26.19 -9.85
CA ASP A 140 11.19 -25.89 -10.55
C ASP A 140 11.02 -24.87 -11.69
N ALA A 141 9.87 -24.23 -11.79
CA ALA A 141 9.63 -23.19 -12.79
C ALA A 141 10.62 -22.03 -12.63
N PRO A 142 11.11 -21.43 -13.75
CA PRO A 142 12.07 -20.35 -13.71
C PRO A 142 11.49 -19.13 -13.02
N GLU A 143 12.33 -18.38 -12.30
CA GLU A 143 11.95 -17.16 -11.57
C GLU A 143 11.22 -16.16 -12.46
N SER A 144 11.63 -16.04 -13.75
CA SER A 144 10.98 -15.18 -14.74
C SER A 144 9.49 -15.50 -14.98
N ALA A 145 9.06 -16.75 -14.80
CA ALA A 145 7.65 -17.12 -14.92
C ALA A 145 6.84 -16.62 -13.71
N TRP A 146 7.42 -16.67 -12.50
CA TRP A 146 6.81 -16.10 -11.30
C TRP A 146 6.78 -14.58 -11.31
N GLU A 147 7.82 -13.95 -11.88
CA GLU A 147 7.82 -12.51 -12.13
C GLU A 147 6.71 -12.12 -13.11
N ALA A 148 6.49 -12.89 -14.17
CA ALA A 148 5.39 -12.65 -15.11
C ALA A 148 4.01 -12.74 -14.45
N VAL A 149 3.78 -13.71 -13.56
CA VAL A 149 2.54 -13.78 -12.76
C VAL A 149 2.32 -12.49 -11.98
N SER A 150 3.34 -12.05 -11.25
CA SER A 150 3.26 -10.83 -10.41
C SER A 150 3.04 -9.57 -11.26
N GLU A 151 3.70 -9.48 -12.40
CA GLU A 151 3.57 -8.37 -13.33
C GLU A 151 2.19 -8.33 -13.99
N TRP A 152 1.67 -9.50 -14.36
CA TRP A 152 0.33 -9.61 -14.93
C TRP A 152 -0.75 -9.21 -13.90
N GLN A 153 -0.71 -9.74 -12.68
CA GLN A 153 -1.61 -9.34 -11.58
C GLN A 153 -1.58 -7.83 -11.33
N THR A 154 -0.38 -7.24 -11.33
CA THR A 154 -0.21 -5.80 -11.17
C THR A 154 -0.83 -5.03 -12.34
N THR A 155 -0.65 -5.52 -13.57
CA THR A 155 -1.21 -4.91 -14.78
C THR A 155 -2.73 -4.95 -14.77
N GLU A 156 -3.35 -6.07 -14.39
CA GLU A 156 -4.81 -6.18 -14.26
C GLU A 156 -5.37 -5.24 -13.18
N ARG A 157 -4.73 -5.23 -12.01
CA ARG A 157 -5.13 -4.30 -10.94
C ARG A 157 -5.08 -2.85 -11.42
N ASN A 158 -3.99 -2.44 -12.06
CA ASN A 158 -3.82 -1.09 -12.57
C ASN A 158 -4.84 -0.76 -13.69
N LEU A 159 -5.17 -1.72 -14.55
CA LEU A 159 -6.21 -1.60 -15.57
C LEU A 159 -7.56 -1.27 -14.94
N HIS A 160 -7.96 -2.01 -13.92
CA HIS A 160 -9.23 -1.77 -13.23
C HIS A 160 -9.26 -0.42 -12.51
N ILE A 161 -8.16 -0.01 -11.89
CA ILE A 161 -8.03 1.30 -11.24
C ILE A 161 -8.15 2.44 -12.28
N ALA A 162 -7.48 2.33 -13.42
CA ALA A 162 -7.56 3.33 -14.48
C ALA A 162 -8.97 3.44 -15.09
N GLN A 163 -9.65 2.31 -15.29
CA GLN A 163 -11.05 2.28 -15.73
C GLN A 163 -11.98 2.94 -14.70
N ALA A 164 -11.77 2.67 -13.42
CA ALA A 164 -12.52 3.32 -12.33
C ALA A 164 -12.27 4.84 -12.31
N ALA A 165 -11.03 5.29 -12.54
CA ALA A 165 -10.68 6.71 -12.62
C ALA A 165 -11.38 7.43 -13.79
N ILE A 166 -11.47 6.80 -14.97
CA ILE A 166 -12.22 7.32 -16.12
C ILE A 166 -13.70 7.49 -15.77
N ASN A 167 -14.31 6.47 -15.15
CA ASN A 167 -15.72 6.50 -14.76
C ASN A 167 -15.99 7.54 -13.67
N TYR A 168 -15.09 7.64 -12.69
CA TYR A 168 -15.18 8.66 -11.63
C TYR A 168 -15.11 10.08 -12.20
N GLY A 169 -14.15 10.36 -13.09
CA GLY A 169 -14.03 11.66 -13.77
C GLY A 169 -15.32 12.01 -14.52
N ARG A 170 -15.86 11.08 -15.30
CA ARG A 170 -17.13 11.26 -16.02
C ARG A 170 -18.30 11.56 -15.09
N ALA A 171 -18.43 10.83 -13.98
CA ALA A 171 -19.52 11.06 -13.03
C ALA A 171 -19.42 12.45 -12.38
N ARG A 172 -18.20 12.90 -12.03
CA ARG A 172 -17.93 14.22 -11.49
C ARG A 172 -18.32 15.33 -12.46
N ASP A 173 -17.96 15.20 -13.74
CA ASP A 173 -18.24 16.21 -14.77
C ASP A 173 -19.76 16.34 -15.03
N LEU A 174 -20.48 15.22 -15.04
CA LEU A 174 -21.95 15.22 -15.14
C LEU A 174 -22.61 15.87 -13.91
N GLY A 175 -22.09 15.63 -12.71
CA GLY A 175 -22.62 16.25 -11.48
C GLY A 175 -22.41 17.77 -11.42
N SER A 176 -21.31 18.28 -12.00
CA SER A 176 -21.03 19.72 -12.07
C SER A 176 -21.84 20.46 -13.14
N ALA A 177 -22.30 19.75 -14.18
CA ALA A 177 -23.12 20.35 -15.26
C ALA A 177 -24.59 20.55 -14.88
N THR A 178 -25.03 20.09 -13.71
CA THR A 178 -26.43 20.15 -13.25
C THR A 178 -26.68 21.31 -12.25
N GLN A 179 -25.66 22.13 -11.93
CA GLN A 179 -25.78 23.35 -11.12
C GLN A 179 -25.70 24.60 -11.99
#